data_2141c76a27beab436023d1a919237b54
#
_entry.id   2141c76a27beab436023d1a919237b54
#
_cell.length_a   1.000
_cell.length_b   1.000
_cell.length_c   1.000
_cell.angle_alpha   90.00
_cell.angle_beta   90.00
_cell.angle_gamma   90.00
#
_symmetry.space_group_name_H-M   'P 1'
#
loop_
_entity.id
_entity.type
_entity.pdbx_description
1 polymer ?
#
loop_
_entity_poly.entity_id
_entity_poly.type
_entity_poly.pdbx_seq_one_letter_code
_entity_poly.pdbx_strand_id
1 'polypeptide(L)'
;MRAQQWTVKLLHESRIGHMATSTKDGRPHTVPICYVFNGKTIYSSIDEKPKRVSSERLRRVRNITENPRVCLVVDTYSEDWKKLRYVIVHGFARIIRGGSEHKRAIALLRRKYRQYRKMHIEEHPVIRISPVRIIG
;
A
#
# COMPACT_ATOMS: atom_id res chain seq x y z
N MET A 1 12.94 -1.43 -14.47
CA MET A 1 11.51 -1.32 -14.74
C MET A 1 11.19 0.08 -15.20
N ARG A 2 10.48 0.19 -16.29
CA ARG A 2 10.14 1.48 -16.87
C ARG A 2 8.63 1.62 -16.98
N ALA A 3 8.07 2.57 -16.27
CA ALA A 3 6.63 2.81 -16.28
C ALA A 3 6.31 4.06 -17.10
N GLN A 4 5.12 4.08 -17.70
CA GLN A 4 4.66 5.26 -18.40
C GLN A 4 4.41 6.39 -17.40
N GLN A 5 4.66 7.62 -17.85
CA GLN A 5 4.59 8.80 -17.00
C GLN A 5 3.21 8.99 -16.33
N TRP A 6 2.13 8.71 -17.05
CA TRP A 6 0.79 8.88 -16.50
C TRP A 6 0.49 7.83 -15.41
N THR A 7 1.06 6.61 -15.51
CA THR A 7 0.87 5.60 -14.48
C THR A 7 1.54 6.01 -13.18
N VAL A 8 2.73 6.58 -13.28
CA VAL A 8 3.46 7.10 -12.13
C VAL A 8 2.66 8.23 -11.47
N LYS A 9 2.12 9.16 -12.28
CA LYS A 9 1.32 10.27 -11.78
C LYS A 9 0.08 9.77 -11.06
N LEU A 10 -0.67 8.83 -11.65
CA LEU A 10 -1.86 8.28 -11.03
C LEU A 10 -1.51 7.60 -9.71
N LEU A 11 -0.42 6.85 -9.69
CA LEU A 11 0.03 6.17 -8.49
C LEU A 11 0.38 7.16 -7.37
N HIS A 12 1.02 8.28 -7.70
CA HIS A 12 1.33 9.33 -6.73
C HIS A 12 0.08 10.01 -6.18
N GLU A 13 -0.89 10.29 -7.04
CA GLU A 13 -2.02 11.14 -6.69
C GLU A 13 -3.20 10.40 -6.07
N SER A 14 -3.36 9.11 -6.34
CA SER A 14 -4.50 8.36 -5.83
C SER A 14 -4.47 8.29 -4.31
N ARG A 15 -5.65 8.42 -3.72
CA ARG A 15 -5.80 8.47 -2.26
C ARG A 15 -6.08 7.11 -1.65
N ILE A 16 -6.63 6.20 -2.42
CA ILE A 16 -6.97 4.84 -1.98
C ILE A 16 -6.49 3.87 -3.05
N GLY A 17 -5.86 2.80 -2.62
CA GLY A 17 -5.56 1.65 -3.45
C GLY A 17 -6.20 0.42 -2.85
N HIS A 18 -6.29 -0.64 -3.64
CA HIS A 18 -6.78 -1.93 -3.17
C HIS A 18 -5.63 -2.93 -3.28
N MET A 19 -5.23 -3.44 -2.12
CA MET A 19 -4.09 -4.35 -2.03
C MET A 19 -4.57 -5.78 -1.86
N ALA A 20 -4.10 -6.64 -2.75
CA ALA A 20 -4.35 -8.07 -2.67
C ALA A 20 -3.14 -8.76 -2.05
N THR A 21 -3.41 -9.62 -1.09
CA THR A 21 -2.45 -10.53 -0.50
C THR A 21 -3.02 -11.93 -0.58
N SER A 22 -2.23 -12.94 -0.29
CA SER A 22 -2.75 -14.30 -0.29
C SER A 22 -2.09 -15.11 0.82
N THR A 23 -2.80 -16.16 1.24
CA THR A 23 -2.23 -17.11 2.18
C THR A 23 -1.13 -17.92 1.50
N LYS A 24 -0.41 -18.69 2.29
CA LYS A 24 0.63 -19.59 1.80
C LYS A 24 0.09 -20.57 0.76
N ASP A 25 -1.14 -21.01 0.92
CA ASP A 25 -1.80 -21.97 0.03
C ASP A 25 -2.67 -21.31 -1.04
N GLY A 26 -2.56 -19.97 -1.19
CA GLY A 26 -3.15 -19.29 -2.34
C GLY A 26 -4.53 -18.69 -2.15
N ARG A 27 -5.05 -18.60 -0.91
CA ARG A 27 -6.35 -17.94 -0.71
C ARG A 27 -6.18 -16.42 -0.76
N PRO A 28 -6.88 -15.75 -1.68
CA PRO A 28 -6.71 -14.30 -1.84
C PRO A 28 -7.47 -13.50 -0.79
N HIS A 29 -6.98 -12.30 -0.53
CA HIS A 29 -7.58 -11.34 0.39
C HIS A 29 -7.29 -9.94 -0.15
N THR A 30 -8.31 -9.08 -0.20
CA THR A 30 -8.16 -7.73 -0.74
C THR A 30 -8.74 -6.72 0.22
N VAL A 31 -8.01 -5.63 0.46
CA VAL A 31 -8.43 -4.55 1.35
C VAL A 31 -8.10 -3.21 0.73
N PRO A 32 -8.93 -2.17 0.99
CA PRO A 32 -8.54 -0.81 0.65
C PRO A 32 -7.45 -0.34 1.59
N ILE A 33 -6.50 0.42 1.07
CA ILE A 33 -5.41 0.98 1.86
C ILE A 33 -5.15 2.43 1.47
N CYS A 34 -4.73 3.21 2.46
CA CYS A 34 -4.02 4.45 2.23
C CYS A 34 -2.55 4.11 2.01
N TYR A 35 -1.90 4.82 1.12
CA TYR A 35 -0.50 4.52 0.79
C TYR A 35 0.20 5.77 0.29
N VAL A 36 1.52 5.73 0.29
CA VAL A 36 2.34 6.75 -0.34
C VAL A 36 3.36 6.08 -1.24
N PHE A 37 3.59 6.67 -2.40
CA PHE A 37 4.58 6.21 -3.37
C PHE A 37 5.65 7.29 -3.48
N ASN A 38 6.92 6.92 -3.30
CA ASN A 38 8.03 7.87 -3.35
C ASN A 38 8.75 7.89 -4.71
N GLY A 39 8.14 7.25 -5.73
CA GLY A 39 8.77 7.08 -7.04
C GLY A 39 9.44 5.72 -7.21
N LYS A 40 9.68 5.00 -6.13
CA LYS A 40 10.37 3.71 -6.15
C LYS A 40 9.68 2.67 -5.27
N THR A 41 9.24 3.06 -4.09
CA THR A 41 8.69 2.16 -3.07
C THR A 41 7.34 2.68 -2.62
N ILE A 42 6.45 1.77 -2.26
CA ILE A 42 5.12 2.09 -1.73
C ILE A 42 5.09 1.71 -0.25
N TYR A 43 4.53 2.60 0.57
CA TYR A 43 4.38 2.38 1.99
C TYR A 43 2.92 2.54 2.39
N SER A 44 2.44 1.64 3.24
CA SER A 44 1.11 1.71 3.81
C SER A 44 1.21 1.46 5.31
N SER A 45 0.58 2.32 6.10
CA SER A 45 0.55 2.15 7.54
C SER A 45 -0.52 1.15 7.94
N ILE A 46 -0.24 0.38 8.98
CA ILE A 46 -1.25 -0.45 9.61
C ILE A 46 -1.91 0.42 10.67
N ASP A 47 -2.94 1.13 10.25
CA ASP A 47 -3.55 2.19 11.02
C ASP A 47 -4.92 1.81 11.59
N GLU A 48 -5.33 0.56 11.43
CA GLU A 48 -6.61 0.13 11.96
C GLU A 48 -6.59 0.21 13.47
N LYS A 49 -7.66 0.76 14.03
CA LYS A 49 -7.81 0.88 15.46
C LYS A 49 -7.86 -0.53 16.05
N PRO A 50 -6.80 -0.98 16.72
CA PRO A 50 -6.80 -2.33 17.28
C PRO A 50 -7.58 -2.29 18.58
N LYS A 51 -8.88 -2.32 18.48
CA LYS A 51 -9.68 -2.39 19.70
C LYS A 51 -9.58 -3.77 20.33
N ARG A 52 -9.31 -4.80 19.54
CA ARG A 52 -9.36 -6.19 20.02
C ARG A 52 -8.38 -7.11 19.33
N VAL A 53 -7.72 -6.65 18.25
CA VAL A 53 -6.83 -7.50 17.46
C VAL A 53 -5.53 -6.75 17.26
N SER A 54 -4.42 -7.36 17.64
CA SER A 54 -3.10 -6.79 17.39
C SER A 54 -2.84 -6.71 15.89
N SER A 55 -1.94 -5.80 15.46
CA SER A 55 -1.57 -5.69 14.07
C SER A 55 -1.04 -7.00 13.50
N GLU A 56 -0.42 -7.82 14.35
CA GLU A 56 0.12 -9.13 13.95
C GLU A 56 -0.97 -10.10 13.52
N ARG A 57 -2.20 -9.92 14.00
CA ARG A 57 -3.32 -10.80 13.67
C ARG A 57 -4.13 -10.35 12.47
N LEU A 58 -3.88 -9.16 11.95
CA LEU A 58 -4.57 -8.71 10.76
C LEU A 58 -4.24 -9.64 9.60
N ARG A 59 -5.26 -9.98 8.80
CA ARG A 59 -5.11 -10.97 7.73
C ARG A 59 -4.01 -10.55 6.76
N ARG A 60 -3.94 -9.28 6.37
CA ARG A 60 -2.93 -8.84 5.41
C ARG A 60 -1.51 -8.95 5.97
N VAL A 61 -1.33 -8.70 7.27
CA VAL A 61 -0.01 -8.83 7.89
C VAL A 61 0.43 -10.28 7.93
N ARG A 62 -0.47 -11.17 8.33
CA ARG A 62 -0.19 -12.61 8.37
C ARG A 62 0.11 -13.12 6.95
N ASN A 63 -0.68 -12.71 5.98
CA ASN A 63 -0.47 -13.14 4.61
C ASN A 63 0.91 -12.71 4.10
N ILE A 64 1.27 -11.44 4.30
CA ILE A 64 2.56 -10.92 3.84
C ILE A 64 3.73 -11.65 4.51
N THR A 65 3.59 -11.98 5.79
CA THR A 65 4.63 -12.70 6.52
C THR A 65 4.87 -14.08 5.93
N GLU A 66 3.80 -14.76 5.51
CA GLU A 66 3.90 -16.11 4.96
C GLU A 66 4.09 -16.13 3.44
N ASN A 67 3.58 -15.10 2.75
CA ASN A 67 3.64 -15.00 1.29
C ASN A 67 3.86 -13.53 0.93
N PRO A 68 5.07 -13.14 0.56
CA PRO A 68 5.38 -11.74 0.33
C PRO A 68 4.86 -11.18 -0.98
N ARG A 69 4.30 -11.99 -1.86
CA ARG A 69 3.77 -11.52 -3.14
C ARG A 69 2.49 -10.74 -2.92
N VAL A 70 2.44 -9.53 -3.46
CA VAL A 70 1.27 -8.64 -3.33
C VAL A 70 0.96 -8.00 -4.67
N CYS A 71 -0.26 -7.49 -4.77
CA CYS A 71 -0.72 -6.75 -5.92
C CYS A 71 -1.51 -5.55 -5.43
N LEU A 72 -1.26 -4.38 -6.01
CA LEU A 72 -1.97 -3.16 -5.68
C LEU A 72 -2.61 -2.61 -6.94
N VAL A 73 -3.88 -2.25 -6.87
CA VAL A 73 -4.55 -1.55 -7.97
C VAL A 73 -5.03 -0.19 -7.50
N VAL A 74 -4.80 0.83 -8.32
CA VAL A 74 -5.41 2.15 -8.18
C VAL A 74 -6.10 2.46 -9.48
N ASP A 75 -7.23 3.16 -9.40
CA ASP A 75 -8.04 3.41 -10.58
C ASP A 75 -8.85 4.68 -10.44
N THR A 76 -9.31 5.19 -11.59
CA THR A 76 -10.31 6.24 -11.66
C THR A 76 -11.42 5.78 -12.58
N TYR A 77 -12.66 6.01 -12.14
CA TYR A 77 -13.82 5.70 -12.96
C TYR A 77 -14.39 6.98 -13.57
N SER A 78 -14.91 6.88 -14.78
CA SER A 78 -15.63 7.94 -15.45
C SER A 78 -16.67 7.29 -16.36
N GLU A 79 -17.85 7.90 -16.46
CA GLU A 79 -18.84 7.46 -17.45
C GLU A 79 -18.34 7.69 -18.87
N ASP A 80 -17.44 8.63 -19.07
CA ASP A 80 -16.67 8.74 -20.31
C ASP A 80 -15.50 7.75 -20.24
N TRP A 81 -15.66 6.61 -20.86
CA TRP A 81 -14.69 5.52 -20.79
C TRP A 81 -13.34 5.85 -21.40
N LYS A 82 -13.24 6.91 -22.17
CA LYS A 82 -11.95 7.41 -22.66
C LYS A 82 -11.07 7.93 -21.52
N LYS A 83 -11.69 8.28 -20.38
CA LYS A 83 -11.01 8.81 -19.20
C LYS A 83 -10.74 7.76 -18.15
N LEU A 84 -11.14 6.50 -18.40
CA LEU A 84 -10.81 5.41 -17.47
C LEU A 84 -9.31 5.22 -17.39
N ARG A 85 -8.84 5.05 -16.17
CA ARG A 85 -7.42 4.77 -15.91
C ARG A 85 -7.31 3.76 -14.78
N TYR A 86 -6.36 2.88 -14.89
CA TYR A 86 -5.97 2.03 -13.77
C TYR A 86 -4.48 1.73 -13.83
N VAL A 87 -3.91 1.45 -12.68
CA VAL A 87 -2.54 1.00 -12.56
C VAL A 87 -2.51 -0.21 -11.66
N ILE A 88 -1.87 -1.27 -12.10
CA ILE A 88 -1.65 -2.47 -11.30
C ILE A 88 -0.17 -2.56 -10.98
N VAL A 89 0.15 -2.71 -9.71
CA VAL A 89 1.52 -2.89 -9.24
C VAL A 89 1.65 -4.31 -8.69
N HIS A 90 2.51 -5.09 -9.31
CA HIS A 90 2.92 -6.38 -8.76
C HIS A 90 4.23 -6.18 -8.02
N GLY A 91 4.35 -6.75 -6.84
CA GLY A 91 5.56 -6.57 -6.06
C GLY A 91 5.66 -7.52 -4.89
N PHE A 92 6.67 -7.25 -4.06
CA PHE A 92 6.91 -7.98 -2.84
C PHE A 92 6.75 -7.05 -1.65
N ALA A 93 6.11 -7.53 -0.60
CA ALA A 93 5.87 -6.73 0.58
C ALA A 93 6.64 -7.26 1.79
N ARG A 94 6.97 -6.35 2.67
CA ARG A 94 7.61 -6.63 3.96
C ARG A 94 6.98 -5.76 5.03
N ILE A 95 6.98 -6.28 6.24
CA ILE A 95 6.52 -5.52 7.41
C ILE A 95 7.75 -4.85 8.04
N ILE A 96 7.69 -3.52 8.14
CA ILE A 96 8.75 -2.72 8.76
C ILE A 96 8.25 -2.20 10.10
N ARG A 97 8.94 -2.56 11.18
CA ARG A 97 8.48 -2.26 12.53
C ARG A 97 9.17 -1.05 13.15
N GLY A 98 10.32 -0.65 12.62
CA GLY A 98 11.06 0.48 13.14
C GLY A 98 12.27 0.79 12.29
N GLY A 99 13.10 1.73 12.73
CA GLY A 99 14.31 2.14 12.04
C GLY A 99 14.12 3.36 11.17
N SER A 100 15.15 3.73 10.42
CA SER A 100 15.16 4.96 9.63
C SER A 100 14.16 4.93 8.47
N GLU A 101 14.02 3.79 7.82
CA GLU A 101 13.05 3.66 6.73
C GLU A 101 11.62 3.80 7.24
N HIS A 102 11.32 3.22 8.39
CA HIS A 102 10.01 3.36 9.04
C HIS A 102 9.70 4.84 9.31
N LYS A 103 10.67 5.57 9.87
CA LYS A 103 10.49 7.01 10.14
C LYS A 103 10.22 7.81 8.87
N ARG A 104 10.95 7.51 7.81
CA ARG A 104 10.74 8.20 6.52
C ARG A 104 9.36 7.90 5.94
N ALA A 105 8.93 6.64 6.04
CA ALA A 105 7.61 6.23 5.56
C ALA A 105 6.50 6.96 6.32
N ILE A 106 6.61 7.02 7.64
CA ILE A 106 5.63 7.74 8.49
C ILE A 106 5.56 9.21 8.09
N ALA A 107 6.71 9.85 7.88
CA ALA A 107 6.76 11.26 7.48
C ALA A 107 6.05 11.48 6.14
N LEU A 108 6.28 10.60 5.17
CA LEU A 108 5.65 10.69 3.85
C LEU A 108 4.13 10.47 3.94
N LEU A 109 3.70 9.51 4.74
CA LEU A 109 2.28 9.24 4.96
C LEU A 109 1.58 10.44 5.60
N ARG A 110 2.19 11.06 6.61
CA ARG A 110 1.65 12.25 7.27
C ARG A 110 1.59 13.45 6.33
N ARG A 111 2.51 13.55 5.40
CA ARG A 111 2.48 14.61 4.40
C ARG A 111 1.30 14.45 3.46
N LYS A 112 1.02 13.23 3.04
CA LYS A 112 -0.05 12.95 2.09
C LYS A 112 -1.44 12.98 2.74
N TYR A 113 -1.56 12.43 3.96
CA TYR A 113 -2.86 12.25 4.63
C TYR A 113 -2.92 13.08 5.90
N ARG A 114 -3.82 14.07 5.91
CA ARG A 114 -3.98 14.97 7.07
C ARG A 114 -4.41 14.21 8.32
N GLN A 115 -5.24 13.18 8.15
CA GLN A 115 -5.72 12.37 9.27
C GLN A 115 -4.58 11.73 10.05
N TYR A 116 -3.51 11.32 9.37
CA TYR A 116 -2.38 10.67 10.02
C TYR A 116 -1.58 11.61 10.93
N ARG A 117 -1.74 12.92 10.76
CA ARG A 117 -1.07 13.91 11.63
C ARG A 117 -1.62 13.91 13.05
N LYS A 118 -2.85 13.39 13.24
CA LYS A 118 -3.51 13.31 14.54
C LYS A 118 -3.46 11.91 15.13
N MET A 119 -2.83 10.96 14.46
CA MET A 119 -2.78 9.57 14.87
C MET A 119 -1.34 9.17 15.20
N HIS A 120 -1.20 8.21 16.10
CA HIS A 120 0.12 7.70 16.51
C HIS A 120 0.54 6.54 15.62
N ILE A 121 0.59 6.79 14.29
CA ILE A 121 0.94 5.74 13.33
C ILE A 121 2.39 5.29 13.46
N GLU A 122 3.25 6.11 14.08
CA GLU A 122 4.64 5.76 14.36
C GLU A 122 4.78 4.57 15.30
N GLU A 123 3.72 4.26 16.04
CA GLU A 123 3.69 3.11 16.95
C GLU A 123 3.30 1.81 16.26
N HIS A 124 2.92 1.88 14.98
CA HIS A 124 2.45 0.72 14.23
C HIS A 124 3.42 0.35 13.11
N PRO A 125 3.41 -0.92 12.69
CA PRO A 125 4.22 -1.33 11.56
C PRO A 125 3.78 -0.64 10.27
N VAL A 126 4.69 -0.60 9.31
CA VAL A 126 4.45 -0.12 7.95
C VAL A 126 4.64 -1.29 7.01
N ILE A 127 3.75 -1.41 6.04
CA ILE A 127 3.92 -2.35 4.93
C ILE A 127 4.76 -1.64 3.86
N ARG A 128 5.88 -2.25 3.50
CA ARG A 128 6.74 -1.79 2.41
C ARG A 128 6.49 -2.66 1.20
N ILE A 129 6.10 -2.05 0.08
CA ILE A 129 5.92 -2.77 -1.18
C ILE A 129 7.04 -2.35 -2.13
N SER A 130 7.80 -3.33 -2.60
CA SER A 130 8.82 -3.14 -3.62
C SER A 130 8.22 -3.53 -4.97
N PRO A 131 7.90 -2.57 -5.83
CA PRO A 131 7.32 -2.87 -7.14
C PRO A 131 8.30 -3.65 -8.01
N VAL A 132 7.80 -4.69 -8.66
CA VAL A 132 8.54 -5.46 -9.67
C VAL A 132 8.01 -5.11 -11.05
N ARG A 133 6.70 -4.88 -11.17
CA ARG A 133 6.06 -4.60 -12.44
C ARG A 133 4.90 -3.63 -12.25
N ILE A 134 4.87 -2.59 -13.05
CA ILE A 134 3.79 -1.59 -13.05
C ILE A 134 3.13 -1.63 -14.42
N ILE A 135 1.83 -1.88 -14.44
CA ILE A 135 1.03 -2.02 -15.66
C ILE A 135 -0.08 -0.98 -15.62
N GLY A 136 -0.30 -0.33 -16.75
CA GLY A 136 -1.39 0.62 -16.85
C GLY A 136 -1.89 0.80 -18.27
#